data_a085260363b673581fbae6e37277d275
#
_entry.id   a085260363b673581fbae6e37277d275
#
_cell.length_a   1.000
_cell.length_b   1.000
_cell.length_c   1.000
_cell.angle_alpha   90.00
_cell.angle_beta   90.00
_cell.angle_gamma   90.00
#
_symmetry.space_group_name_H-M   'P 1'
#
loop_
_entity.id
_entity.type
_entity.pdbx_description
1 polymer ?
#
loop_
_entity_poly.entity_id
_entity_poly.type
_entity_poly.pdbx_seq_one_letter_code
_entity_poly.pdbx_strand_id
1 'polypeptide(L)' 'MALDSLTDVDTAILDLERQWWQTAGRKEDAIRDLLGMTPTRYYQKLNRLTDTQAALAHDPVLVNRLRRLRSRH' A
#
# COMPACT_ATOMS: atom_id res chain seq x y z
N MET A 1 -10.96 -0.05 21.53
CA MET A 1 -10.38 0.66 20.38
C MET A 1 -9.60 -0.31 19.53
N ALA A 2 -9.87 -0.35 18.25
CA ALA A 2 -9.18 -1.27 17.36
C ALA A 2 -7.81 -0.70 17.00
N LEU A 3 -6.74 -1.37 17.46
CA LEU A 3 -5.37 -0.93 17.19
C LEU A 3 -4.97 -1.16 15.74
N ASP A 4 -5.70 -2.05 15.04
CA ASP A 4 -5.38 -2.43 13.67
C ASP A 4 -6.34 -1.82 12.65
N SER A 5 -7.06 -0.77 13.03
CA SER A 5 -7.96 -0.09 12.09
C SER A 5 -7.15 0.70 11.06
N LEU A 6 -7.58 0.59 9.81
CA LEU A 6 -6.97 1.36 8.73
C LEU A 6 -7.46 2.81 8.78
N THR A 7 -6.53 3.74 8.58
CA THR A 7 -6.89 5.13 8.35
C THR A 7 -7.33 5.31 6.90
N ASP A 8 -7.92 6.47 6.58
CA ASP A 8 -8.27 6.78 5.19
C ASP A 8 -7.04 6.77 4.29
N VAL A 9 -5.90 7.25 4.80
CA VAL A 9 -4.64 7.24 4.06
C VAL A 9 -4.18 5.80 3.83
N ASP A 10 -4.28 4.94 4.84
CA ASP A 10 -3.89 3.53 4.70
C ASP A 10 -4.72 2.83 3.63
N THR A 11 -6.03 3.05 3.65
CA THR A 11 -6.93 2.48 2.64
C THR A 11 -6.57 2.99 1.25
N ALA A 12 -6.29 4.29 1.12
CA ALA A 12 -5.92 4.89 -0.16
C ALA A 12 -4.62 4.31 -0.70
N ILE A 13 -3.65 4.03 0.18
CA ILE A 13 -2.38 3.41 -0.21
C ILE A 13 -2.63 2.01 -0.78
N LEU A 14 -3.43 1.20 -0.09
CA LEU A 14 -3.72 -0.16 -0.54
C LEU A 14 -4.51 -0.14 -1.85
N ASP A 15 -5.47 0.75 -1.98
CA ASP A 15 -6.28 0.84 -3.20
C ASP A 15 -5.44 1.31 -4.39
N LEU A 16 -4.49 2.21 -4.17
CA LEU A 16 -3.58 2.67 -5.21
C LEU A 16 -2.63 1.54 -5.63
N GLU A 17 -2.13 0.78 -4.68
CA GLU A 17 -1.23 -0.34 -4.94
C GLU A 17 -1.92 -1.45 -5.75
N ARG A 18 -3.22 -1.60 -5.60
CA ARG A 18 -4.00 -2.60 -6.32
C ARG A 18 -4.16 -2.27 -7.80
N GLN A 19 -4.06 -0.99 -8.16
CA GLN A 19 -4.27 -0.55 -9.55
C GLN A 19 -3.08 -0.94 -10.42
N TRP A 20 -3.37 -1.18 -11.70
CA TRP A 20 -2.32 -1.39 -12.70
C TRP A 20 -1.78 -0.05 -13.17
N TRP A 21 -0.47 0.06 -13.25
CA TRP A 21 0.20 1.27 -13.69
C TRP A 21 1.02 1.01 -14.94
N GLN A 22 0.86 1.86 -15.94
CA GLN A 22 1.58 1.73 -17.22
C GLN A 22 3.09 1.88 -17.01
N THR A 23 3.49 2.82 -16.16
CA THR A 23 4.90 3.05 -15.83
C THR A 23 5.05 3.37 -14.34
N ALA A 24 6.26 3.15 -13.83
CA ALA A 24 6.57 3.54 -12.45
C ALA A 24 6.42 5.05 -12.24
N GLY A 25 6.80 5.85 -13.25
CA GLY A 25 6.67 7.31 -13.17
C GLY A 25 5.23 7.76 -13.00
N ARG A 26 4.28 7.14 -13.70
CA ARG A 26 2.87 7.48 -13.54
C ARG A 26 2.36 7.13 -12.16
N LYS A 27 2.80 6.00 -11.61
CA LYS A 27 2.45 5.62 -10.25
C LYS A 27 2.99 6.62 -9.24
N GLU A 28 4.24 7.05 -9.41
CA GLU A 28 4.86 8.03 -8.52
C GLU A 28 4.14 9.38 -8.57
N ASP A 29 3.73 9.81 -9.77
CA ASP A 29 2.96 11.03 -9.93
C ASP A 29 1.63 10.92 -9.18
N ALA A 30 0.95 9.77 -9.30
CA ALA A 30 -0.31 9.54 -8.58
C ALA A 30 -0.10 9.56 -7.07
N ILE A 31 1.00 8.99 -6.58
CA ILE A 31 1.32 9.03 -5.14
C ILE A 31 1.41 10.48 -4.65
N ARG A 32 2.12 11.32 -5.40
CA ARG A 32 2.26 12.74 -5.03
C ARG A 32 0.94 13.49 -5.14
N ASP A 33 0.22 13.29 -6.25
CA ASP A 33 -0.99 14.07 -6.53
C ASP A 33 -2.18 13.64 -5.68
N LEU A 34 -2.37 12.35 -5.46
CA LEU A 34 -3.54 11.83 -4.74
C LEU A 34 -3.30 11.70 -3.25
N LEU A 35 -2.08 11.38 -2.84
CA LEU A 35 -1.77 11.12 -1.43
C LEU A 35 -0.93 12.21 -0.80
N GLY A 36 -0.37 13.12 -1.59
CA GLY A 36 0.43 14.22 -1.05
C GLY A 36 1.70 13.76 -0.35
N MET A 37 2.28 12.64 -0.77
CA MET A 37 3.50 12.13 -0.15
C MET A 37 4.54 11.75 -1.20
N THR A 38 5.79 11.59 -0.75
CA THR A 38 6.86 11.14 -1.63
C THR A 38 6.73 9.63 -1.87
N PRO A 39 7.26 9.12 -3.00
CA PRO A 39 7.30 7.67 -3.22
C PRO A 39 8.01 6.90 -2.10
N THR A 40 9.10 7.44 -1.57
CA THR A 40 9.83 6.81 -0.47
C THR A 40 8.92 6.62 0.75
N ARG A 41 8.20 7.67 1.12
CA ARG A 41 7.28 7.63 2.25
C ARG A 41 6.14 6.64 1.99
N TYR A 42 5.63 6.62 0.76
CA TYR A 42 4.58 5.70 0.36
C TYR A 42 5.00 4.24 0.59
N TYR A 43 6.17 3.87 0.10
CA TYR A 43 6.63 2.48 0.22
C TYR A 43 6.99 2.10 1.65
N GLN A 44 7.47 3.04 2.47
CA GLN A 44 7.68 2.80 3.89
C GLN A 44 6.36 2.47 4.60
N LYS A 45 5.31 3.26 4.31
CA LYS A 45 3.98 3.02 4.87
C LYS A 45 3.39 1.72 4.36
N LEU A 46 3.54 1.44 3.07
CA LEU A 46 3.04 0.20 2.47
C LEU A 46 3.68 -1.02 3.14
N ASN A 47 4.98 -0.99 3.37
CA ASN A 47 5.67 -2.10 4.02
C ASN A 47 5.12 -2.38 5.42
N ARG A 48 4.83 -1.34 6.19
CA ARG A 48 4.20 -1.50 7.50
C ARG A 48 2.81 -2.11 7.38
N LEU A 49 2.03 -1.62 6.42
CA LEU A 49 0.66 -2.09 6.22
C LEU A 49 0.61 -3.58 5.88
N THR A 50 1.56 -4.07 5.10
CA THR A 50 1.58 -5.48 4.71
C THR A 50 1.72 -6.43 5.89
N ASP A 51 2.14 -5.94 7.06
CA ASP A 51 2.29 -6.75 8.25
C ASP A 51 1.09 -6.67 9.20
N THR A 52 0.05 -5.90 8.84
CA THR A 52 -1.11 -5.73 9.72
C THR A 52 -2.25 -6.65 9.33
N GLN A 53 -3.04 -7.06 10.33
CA GLN A 53 -4.26 -7.85 10.11
C GLN A 53 -5.33 -7.02 9.42
N ALA A 54 -5.40 -5.73 9.71
CA ALA A 54 -6.39 -4.84 9.11
C ALA A 54 -6.20 -4.76 7.60
N ALA A 55 -4.94 -4.64 7.12
CA ALA A 55 -4.66 -4.62 5.69
C ALA A 55 -5.00 -5.96 5.05
N LEU A 56 -4.64 -7.07 5.71
CA LEU A 56 -4.96 -8.41 5.22
C LEU A 56 -6.47 -8.60 5.09
N ALA A 57 -7.24 -8.12 6.05
CA ALA A 57 -8.70 -8.21 6.01
C ALA A 57 -9.29 -7.35 4.89
N HIS A 58 -8.69 -6.18 4.63
CA HIS A 58 -9.16 -5.26 3.61
C HIS A 58 -8.94 -5.81 2.19
N ASP A 59 -7.77 -6.38 1.93
CA ASP A 59 -7.43 -6.91 0.60
C ASP A 59 -6.44 -8.07 0.72
N PRO A 60 -6.95 -9.27 1.04
CA PRO A 60 -6.07 -10.41 1.30
C PRO A 60 -5.27 -10.83 0.06
N VAL A 61 -5.82 -10.70 -1.13
CA VAL A 61 -5.13 -11.07 -2.36
C VAL A 61 -3.91 -10.18 -2.57
N LEU A 62 -4.11 -8.88 -2.45
CA LEU A 62 -3.02 -7.89 -2.60
C LEU A 62 -1.95 -8.10 -1.54
N VAL A 63 -2.36 -8.17 -0.27
CA VAL A 63 -1.40 -8.25 0.84
C VAL A 63 -0.59 -9.54 0.78
N ASN A 64 -1.23 -10.66 0.47
CA ASN A 64 -0.52 -11.93 0.33
C ASN A 64 0.48 -11.90 -0.83
N ARG A 65 0.11 -11.26 -1.94
CA ARG A 65 1.02 -11.09 -3.07
C ARG A 65 2.24 -10.24 -2.69
N LEU A 66 2.01 -9.13 -1.98
CA LEU A 66 3.10 -8.26 -1.54
C LEU A 66 4.03 -8.98 -0.57
N ARG A 67 3.48 -9.78 0.35
CA ARG A 67 4.28 -10.58 1.27
C ARG A 67 5.16 -11.59 0.53
N ARG A 68 4.61 -12.26 -0.48
CA ARG A 68 5.37 -13.21 -1.30
C ARG A 68 6.49 -12.53 -2.06
N LEU A 69 6.23 -11.37 -2.65
CA LEU A 69 7.25 -10.63 -3.39
C LEU A 69 8.37 -10.19 -2.46
N ARG A 70 8.04 -9.76 -1.25
CA ARG A 70 9.04 -9.33 -0.27
C ARG A 70 9.90 -10.50 0.20
N SER A 71 9.33 -11.69 0.36
CA SER A 71 10.07 -12.83 0.87
C SER A 71 10.95 -13.51 -0.16
N ARG A 72 10.97 -13.04 -1.39
CA ARG A 72 11.84 -13.58 -2.44
C ARG A 72 13.27 -13.05 -2.40
N HIS A 73 13.56 -12.13 -1.52
CA HIS A 73 14.90 -11.57 -1.42
C HIS A 73 15.88 -12.41 -0.64
#